data_fa8aee1a19bf77cf18b41c3db6d906f8
#
_entry.id   fa8aee1a19bf77cf18b41c3db6d906f8
#
_cell.length_a   1.000
_cell.length_b   1.000
_cell.length_c   1.000
_cell.angle_alpha   90.00
_cell.angle_beta   90.00
_cell.angle_gamma   90.00
#
_symmetry.space_group_name_H-M   'P 1'
#
loop_
_entity.id
_entity.type
_entity.pdbx_description
1 polymer ?
#
loop_
_entity_poly.entity_id
_entity_poly.type
_entity_poly.pdbx_seq_one_letter_code
_entity_poly.pdbx_strand_id
1 'polypeptide(L)'
;MNKLSRKDLLLVSLMLFSLFFGAGNLIFPPFLGQSAGTEMWVSMLGFFITAVGFPVLGVVAVAKSKGLYNLANRVNPVFASVFTVLIYLSIGPGLGIPRAGSLPFEMAVAPYLPAEFSVTLARFLFTAVFFCVAYWLALAPTKLVDRMGKVLTPTLLTLIAVIFVGSLIKPLGGYGEPTGDYATTPFVKGFLEGYLTMDTIAALNFGIVIALAIKTKGLEEEKAVVSTTVKAGLIAGGLLVAIYSILGHLGAMSGAIYGATENGAQTLTYV
;
A
#
# COMPACT_ATOMS: atom_id res chain seq x y z
N MET A 1 20.59 18.64 19.72
CA MET A 1 19.51 17.89 19.03
C MET A 1 20.08 16.55 18.58
N ASN A 2 19.75 15.48 19.30
CA ASN A 2 20.11 14.14 18.84
C ASN A 2 19.33 13.84 17.54
N LYS A 3 20.04 13.42 16.50
CA LYS A 3 19.44 13.01 15.24
C LYS A 3 19.61 11.49 15.12
N LEU A 4 18.64 10.80 14.56
CA LEU A 4 18.83 9.39 14.19
C LEU A 4 20.00 9.23 13.22
N SER A 5 20.70 8.11 13.32
CA SER A 5 21.69 7.74 12.30
C SER A 5 21.01 7.63 10.92
N ARG A 6 21.76 7.83 9.84
CA ARG A 6 21.21 7.66 8.47
C ARG A 6 20.68 6.25 8.25
N LYS A 7 21.33 5.25 8.86
CA LYS A 7 20.90 3.85 8.81
C LYS A 7 19.56 3.65 9.52
N ASP A 8 19.38 4.22 10.70
CA ASP A 8 18.13 4.11 11.46
C ASP A 8 16.98 4.85 10.79
N LEU A 9 17.25 6.04 10.21
CA LEU A 9 16.25 6.76 9.43
C LEU A 9 15.79 5.93 8.23
N LEU A 10 16.72 5.31 7.48
CA LEU A 10 16.37 4.44 6.36
C LEU A 10 15.55 3.23 6.83
N LEU A 11 15.93 2.57 7.92
CA LEU A 11 15.16 1.45 8.46
C LEU A 11 13.73 1.84 8.86
N VAL A 12 13.55 2.99 9.52
CA VAL A 12 12.22 3.51 9.86
C VAL A 12 11.42 3.87 8.60
N SER A 13 12.08 4.41 7.57
CA SER A 13 11.44 4.75 6.30
C SER A 13 10.98 3.50 5.55
N LEU A 14 11.81 2.45 5.51
CA LEU A 14 11.47 1.16 4.91
C LEU A 14 10.37 0.45 5.70
N MET A 15 10.38 0.57 7.03
CA MET A 15 9.30 0.09 7.88
C MET A 15 7.98 0.79 7.53
N LEU A 16 7.98 2.12 7.40
CA LEU A 16 6.79 2.88 7.03
C LEU A 16 6.31 2.52 5.62
N PHE A 17 7.22 2.41 4.66
CA PHE A 17 6.91 1.90 3.32
C PHE A 17 6.23 0.53 3.38
N SER A 18 6.79 -0.40 4.16
CA SER A 18 6.25 -1.76 4.32
C SER A 18 4.87 -1.80 4.98
N LEU A 19 4.57 -0.84 5.89
CA LEU A 19 3.26 -0.71 6.50
C LEU A 19 2.21 -0.19 5.51
N PHE A 20 2.60 0.69 4.59
CA PHE A 20 1.71 1.19 3.53
C PHE A 20 1.55 0.19 2.40
N PHE A 21 2.65 -0.43 1.95
CA PHE A 21 2.61 -1.26 0.75
C PHE A 21 1.88 -2.59 1.00
N GLY A 22 0.59 -2.58 0.81
CA GLY A 22 -0.31 -3.72 0.95
C GLY A 22 -0.88 -4.20 -0.38
N ALA A 23 -1.88 -5.06 -0.30
CA ALA A 23 -2.56 -5.65 -1.45
C ALA A 23 -3.16 -4.61 -2.42
N GLY A 24 -3.74 -3.53 -1.88
CA GLY A 24 -4.29 -2.43 -2.69
C GLY A 24 -3.23 -1.72 -3.52
N ASN A 25 -2.09 -1.45 -2.91
CA ASN A 25 -0.95 -0.78 -3.52
C ASN A 25 -0.34 -1.57 -4.68
N LEU A 26 -0.55 -2.88 -4.68
CA LEU A 26 -0.09 -3.76 -5.73
C LEU A 26 -1.05 -3.80 -6.93
N ILE A 27 -2.37 -3.72 -6.70
CA ILE A 27 -3.38 -3.93 -7.74
C ILE A 27 -3.91 -2.66 -8.38
N PHE A 28 -4.03 -1.54 -7.62
CA PHE A 28 -4.64 -0.33 -8.17
C PHE A 28 -3.76 0.42 -9.18
N PRO A 29 -2.43 0.58 -8.98
CA PRO A 29 -1.61 1.24 -9.98
C PRO A 29 -1.60 0.55 -11.34
N PRO A 30 -1.43 -0.78 -11.48
CA PRO A 30 -1.50 -1.42 -12.78
C PRO A 30 -2.91 -1.36 -13.39
N PHE A 31 -3.97 -1.48 -12.60
CA PHE A 31 -5.34 -1.33 -13.08
C PHE A 31 -5.62 0.08 -13.62
N LEU A 32 -5.20 1.11 -12.86
CA LEU A 32 -5.25 2.49 -13.31
C LEU A 32 -4.46 2.65 -14.62
N GLY A 33 -3.22 2.15 -14.66
CA GLY A 33 -2.38 2.23 -15.84
C GLY A 33 -3.03 1.61 -17.07
N GLN A 34 -3.58 0.40 -16.93
CA GLN A 34 -4.29 -0.30 -18.01
C GLN A 34 -5.51 0.48 -18.49
N SER A 35 -6.32 1.00 -17.58
CA SER A 35 -7.57 1.71 -17.90
C SER A 35 -7.31 3.13 -18.43
N ALA A 36 -6.26 3.79 -17.98
CA ALA A 36 -5.90 5.14 -18.38
C ALA A 36 -5.05 5.17 -19.67
N GLY A 37 -4.39 4.07 -20.03
CA GLY A 37 -3.62 3.97 -21.27
C GLY A 37 -2.68 5.17 -21.47
N THR A 38 -2.86 5.90 -22.59
CA THR A 38 -2.06 7.10 -22.91
C THR A 38 -2.18 8.23 -21.88
N GLU A 39 -3.29 8.29 -21.12
CA GLU A 39 -3.52 9.27 -20.04
C GLU A 39 -2.99 8.82 -18.67
N MET A 40 -2.24 7.74 -18.61
CA MET A 40 -1.74 7.13 -17.37
C MET A 40 -0.99 8.14 -16.48
N TRP A 41 -0.09 8.95 -17.04
CA TRP A 41 0.70 9.88 -16.23
C TRP A 41 -0.12 10.99 -15.59
N VAL A 42 -1.14 11.50 -16.31
CA VAL A 42 -2.06 12.51 -15.78
C VAL A 42 -2.89 11.91 -14.65
N SER A 43 -3.37 10.68 -14.83
CA SER A 43 -4.11 9.93 -13.80
C SER A 43 -3.25 9.63 -12.58
N MET A 44 -1.98 9.23 -12.78
CA MET A 44 -1.04 8.95 -11.69
C MET A 44 -0.72 10.19 -10.85
N LEU A 45 -0.68 11.39 -11.42
CA LEU A 45 -0.52 12.61 -10.64
C LEU A 45 -1.66 12.81 -9.63
N GLY A 46 -2.90 12.57 -10.04
CA GLY A 46 -4.05 12.57 -9.13
C GLY A 46 -3.94 11.47 -8.06
N PHE A 47 -3.59 10.25 -8.49
CA PHE A 47 -3.42 9.09 -7.62
C PHE A 47 -2.37 9.33 -6.52
N PHE A 48 -1.22 9.93 -6.84
CA PHE A 48 -0.17 10.21 -5.87
C PHE A 48 -0.59 11.13 -4.74
N ILE A 49 -1.52 12.06 -4.98
CA ILE A 49 -2.02 12.96 -3.94
C ILE A 49 -2.73 12.15 -2.85
N THR A 50 -3.59 11.23 -3.22
CA THR A 50 -4.44 10.48 -2.29
C THR A 50 -3.80 9.20 -1.78
N ALA A 51 -3.02 8.51 -2.62
CA ALA A 51 -2.34 7.26 -2.25
C ALA A 51 -0.97 7.47 -1.57
N VAL A 52 -0.38 8.67 -1.66
CA VAL A 52 0.93 8.96 -1.04
C VAL A 52 0.89 10.24 -0.22
N GLY A 53 0.43 11.35 -0.77
CA GLY A 53 0.44 12.65 -0.11
C GLY A 53 -0.37 12.65 1.19
N PHE A 54 -1.63 12.26 1.13
CA PHE A 54 -2.51 12.21 2.30
C PHE A 54 -2.06 11.18 3.35
N PRO A 55 -1.64 9.96 3.01
CA PRO A 55 -1.04 9.03 3.97
C PRO A 55 0.16 9.61 4.73
N VAL A 56 1.10 10.25 4.03
CA VAL A 56 2.26 10.87 4.67
C VAL A 56 1.82 11.99 5.63
N LEU A 57 0.88 12.84 5.21
CA LEU A 57 0.30 13.87 6.08
C LEU A 57 -0.42 13.26 7.28
N GLY A 58 -1.17 12.16 7.09
CA GLY A 58 -1.85 11.43 8.16
C GLY A 58 -0.89 10.91 9.23
N VAL A 59 0.19 10.25 8.82
CA VAL A 59 1.24 9.77 9.75
C VAL A 59 1.84 10.93 10.56
N VAL A 60 2.16 12.04 9.91
CA VAL A 60 2.72 13.23 10.57
C VAL A 60 1.72 13.84 11.56
N ALA A 61 0.45 13.95 11.17
CA ALA A 61 -0.61 14.50 12.02
C ALA A 61 -0.81 13.66 13.29
N VAL A 62 -0.85 12.34 13.15
CA VAL A 62 -0.98 11.40 14.28
C VAL A 62 0.26 11.42 15.17
N ALA A 63 1.45 11.44 14.59
CA ALA A 63 2.71 11.55 15.37
C ALA A 63 2.76 12.83 16.18
N LYS A 64 2.37 13.97 15.59
CA LYS A 64 2.29 15.28 16.26
C LYS A 64 1.22 15.32 17.36
N SER A 65 0.13 14.58 17.19
CA SER A 65 -0.97 14.54 18.16
C SER A 65 -0.83 13.43 19.21
N LYS A 66 0.26 12.67 19.17
CA LYS A 66 0.52 11.54 20.08
C LYS A 66 -0.53 10.43 20.02
N GLY A 67 -1.13 10.25 18.86
CA GLY A 67 -2.08 9.18 18.58
C GLY A 67 -3.38 9.65 17.91
N LEU A 68 -4.08 8.70 17.30
CA LEU A 68 -5.34 8.94 16.58
C LEU A 68 -6.43 9.48 17.51
N TYR A 69 -6.62 8.87 18.69
CA TYR A 69 -7.63 9.33 19.64
C TYR A 69 -7.43 10.79 20.03
N ASN A 70 -6.20 11.20 20.35
CA ASN A 70 -5.87 12.57 20.72
C ASN A 70 -6.09 13.54 19.56
N LEU A 71 -5.83 13.10 18.31
CA LEU A 71 -6.11 13.90 17.12
C LEU A 71 -7.61 14.14 16.96
N ALA A 72 -8.41 13.09 17.03
CA ALA A 72 -9.86 13.13 16.89
C ALA A 72 -10.55 13.83 18.06
N ASN A 73 -10.00 13.73 19.28
CA ASN A 73 -10.54 14.36 20.48
C ASN A 73 -10.50 15.90 20.45
N ARG A 74 -9.75 16.50 19.53
CA ARG A 74 -9.81 17.95 19.29
C ARG A 74 -11.17 18.42 18.77
N VAL A 75 -11.94 17.52 18.18
CA VAL A 75 -13.31 17.80 17.72
C VAL A 75 -14.29 17.57 18.89
N ASN A 76 -14.35 16.35 19.39
CA ASN A 76 -15.25 15.95 20.48
C ASN A 76 -14.83 14.56 21.01
N PRO A 77 -14.93 14.27 22.33
CA PRO A 77 -14.59 12.96 22.90
C PRO A 77 -15.44 11.79 22.37
N VAL A 78 -16.73 12.00 22.13
CA VAL A 78 -17.61 10.97 21.57
C VAL A 78 -17.19 10.67 20.13
N PHE A 79 -16.97 11.71 19.34
CA PHE A 79 -16.45 11.55 17.97
C PHE A 79 -15.12 10.78 17.98
N ALA A 80 -14.19 11.13 18.87
CA ALA A 80 -12.90 10.45 18.97
C ALA A 80 -13.04 8.96 19.24
N SER A 81 -13.93 8.58 20.18
CA SER A 81 -14.18 7.17 20.52
C SER A 81 -14.78 6.40 19.33
N VAL A 82 -15.86 6.92 18.76
CA VAL A 82 -16.56 6.28 17.64
C VAL A 82 -15.66 6.19 16.41
N PHE A 83 -15.02 7.29 16.03
CA PHE A 83 -14.14 7.36 14.86
C PHE A 83 -12.94 6.41 14.99
N THR A 84 -12.29 6.37 16.15
CA THR A 84 -11.15 5.46 16.39
C THR A 84 -11.59 4.00 16.28
N VAL A 85 -12.72 3.63 16.87
CA VAL A 85 -13.27 2.26 16.77
C VAL A 85 -13.59 1.91 15.32
N LEU A 86 -14.24 2.80 14.57
CA LEU A 86 -14.56 2.58 13.15
C LEU A 86 -13.30 2.39 12.29
N ILE A 87 -12.25 3.18 12.52
CA ILE A 87 -10.97 3.03 11.81
C ILE A 87 -10.34 1.67 12.08
N TYR A 88 -10.27 1.25 13.35
CA TYR A 88 -9.69 -0.06 13.71
C TYR A 88 -10.51 -1.22 13.17
N LEU A 89 -11.84 -1.12 13.19
CA LEU A 89 -12.71 -2.15 12.62
C LEU A 89 -12.56 -2.22 11.09
N SER A 90 -12.49 -1.08 10.41
CA SER A 90 -12.37 -1.03 8.94
C SER A 90 -11.04 -1.60 8.46
N ILE A 91 -9.91 -1.18 9.04
CA ILE A 91 -8.57 -1.66 8.66
C ILE A 91 -8.36 -3.10 9.11
N GLY A 92 -8.88 -3.45 10.27
CA GLY A 92 -8.79 -4.78 10.85
C GLY A 92 -9.79 -5.76 10.22
N PRO A 93 -10.72 -6.29 11.03
CA PRO A 93 -11.58 -7.41 10.62
C PRO A 93 -12.61 -7.05 9.55
N GLY A 94 -12.97 -5.77 9.38
CA GLY A 94 -14.03 -5.37 8.46
C GLY A 94 -13.63 -5.42 6.99
N LEU A 95 -12.40 -5.07 6.65
CA LEU A 95 -11.97 -4.98 5.25
C LEU A 95 -10.50 -5.35 5.04
N GLY A 96 -9.56 -4.74 5.79
CA GLY A 96 -8.13 -4.87 5.52
C GLY A 96 -7.59 -6.29 5.67
N ILE A 97 -7.92 -6.96 6.76
CA ILE A 97 -7.45 -8.34 7.04
C ILE A 97 -8.08 -9.35 6.07
N PRO A 98 -9.42 -9.37 5.84
CA PRO A 98 -10.01 -10.27 4.84
C PRO A 98 -9.41 -10.08 3.44
N ARG A 99 -9.21 -8.83 3.00
CA ARG A 99 -8.59 -8.50 1.71
C ARG A 99 -7.16 -9.03 1.59
N ALA A 100 -6.36 -8.94 2.65
CA ALA A 100 -4.99 -9.47 2.66
C ALA A 100 -4.94 -10.99 2.45
N GLY A 101 -5.95 -11.73 2.90
CA GLY A 101 -6.06 -13.17 2.68
C GLY A 101 -6.68 -13.56 1.34
N SER A 102 -7.69 -12.81 0.86
CA SER A 102 -8.40 -13.16 -0.38
C SER A 102 -7.63 -12.82 -1.65
N LEU A 103 -6.93 -11.68 -1.68
CA LEU A 103 -6.24 -11.23 -2.88
C LEU A 103 -5.15 -12.20 -3.38
N PRO A 104 -4.22 -12.70 -2.53
CA PRO A 104 -3.23 -13.67 -2.98
C PRO A 104 -3.85 -14.96 -3.52
N PHE A 105 -5.00 -15.38 -2.99
CA PHE A 105 -5.74 -16.51 -3.52
C PHE A 105 -6.25 -16.25 -4.94
N GLU A 106 -6.89 -15.11 -5.17
CA GLU A 106 -7.43 -14.73 -6.48
C GLU A 106 -6.35 -14.61 -7.56
N MET A 107 -5.14 -14.16 -7.17
CA MET A 107 -4.05 -13.96 -8.13
C MET A 107 -3.22 -15.21 -8.37
N ALA A 108 -2.89 -15.96 -7.32
CA ALA A 108 -1.89 -17.03 -7.39
C ALA A 108 -2.47 -18.44 -7.39
N VAL A 109 -3.74 -18.61 -7.05
CA VAL A 109 -4.35 -19.94 -6.93
C VAL A 109 -5.56 -20.07 -7.83
N ALA A 110 -6.51 -19.14 -7.78
CA ALA A 110 -7.77 -19.26 -8.50
C ALA A 110 -7.61 -19.47 -10.03
N PRO A 111 -6.68 -18.78 -10.75
CA PRO A 111 -6.49 -18.96 -12.18
C PRO A 111 -5.96 -20.35 -12.59
N TYR A 112 -5.36 -21.07 -11.64
CA TYR A 112 -4.71 -22.37 -11.90
C TYR A 112 -5.50 -23.55 -11.32
N LEU A 113 -6.70 -23.30 -10.75
CA LEU A 113 -7.54 -24.37 -10.23
C LEU A 113 -8.16 -25.19 -11.38
N PRO A 114 -8.11 -26.54 -11.26
CA PRO A 114 -8.87 -27.40 -12.19
C PRO A 114 -10.38 -27.08 -12.11
N ALA A 115 -11.07 -27.14 -13.25
CA ALA A 115 -12.50 -26.84 -13.34
C ALA A 115 -13.40 -27.69 -12.43
N GLU A 116 -12.94 -28.89 -12.08
CA GLU A 116 -13.64 -29.84 -11.20
C GLU A 116 -13.48 -29.50 -9.70
N PHE A 117 -12.53 -28.63 -9.35
CA PHE A 117 -12.24 -28.34 -7.95
C PHE A 117 -13.12 -27.16 -7.46
N SER A 118 -13.72 -27.33 -6.27
CA SER A 118 -14.53 -26.27 -5.66
C SER A 118 -13.68 -25.06 -5.29
N VAL A 119 -13.89 -23.93 -5.97
CA VAL A 119 -13.22 -22.65 -5.69
C VAL A 119 -13.44 -22.22 -4.23
N THR A 120 -14.65 -22.46 -3.68
CA THR A 120 -14.97 -22.13 -2.30
C THR A 120 -14.12 -22.93 -1.30
N LEU A 121 -13.97 -24.24 -1.53
CA LEU A 121 -13.13 -25.10 -0.68
C LEU A 121 -11.66 -24.71 -0.78
N ALA A 122 -11.16 -24.47 -1.99
CA ALA A 122 -9.78 -24.02 -2.22
C ALA A 122 -9.51 -22.69 -1.50
N ARG A 123 -10.41 -21.72 -1.61
CA ARG A 123 -10.31 -20.42 -0.94
C ARG A 123 -10.30 -20.59 0.58
N PHE A 124 -11.18 -21.43 1.12
CA PHE A 124 -11.21 -21.71 2.57
C PHE A 124 -9.90 -22.32 3.06
N LEU A 125 -9.39 -23.34 2.39
CA LEU A 125 -8.12 -23.98 2.76
C LEU A 125 -6.94 -23.01 2.66
N PHE A 126 -6.84 -22.26 1.58
CA PHE A 126 -5.80 -21.26 1.40
C PHE A 126 -5.81 -20.19 2.51
N THR A 127 -7.00 -19.60 2.76
CA THR A 127 -7.13 -18.55 3.77
C THR A 127 -6.89 -19.09 5.17
N ALA A 128 -7.29 -20.32 5.47
CA ALA A 128 -6.98 -20.96 6.75
C ALA A 128 -5.46 -21.09 6.96
N VAL A 129 -4.73 -21.61 5.96
CA VAL A 129 -3.26 -21.71 6.02
C VAL A 129 -2.63 -20.32 6.13
N PHE A 130 -3.09 -19.35 5.30
CA PHE A 130 -2.59 -17.98 5.32
C PHE A 130 -2.73 -17.36 6.72
N PHE A 131 -3.89 -17.45 7.34
CA PHE A 131 -4.11 -16.87 8.66
C PHE A 131 -3.44 -17.64 9.80
N CYS A 132 -3.25 -18.97 9.68
CA CYS A 132 -2.41 -19.73 10.62
C CYS A 132 -0.96 -19.24 10.60
N VAL A 133 -0.40 -19.02 9.40
CA VAL A 133 0.97 -18.47 9.25
C VAL A 133 1.03 -17.04 9.75
N ALA A 134 0.07 -16.19 9.41
CA ALA A 134 -0.01 -14.81 9.88
C ALA A 134 -0.09 -14.74 11.42
N TYR A 135 -0.93 -15.57 12.02
CA TYR A 135 -1.04 -15.68 13.48
C TYR A 135 0.29 -16.11 14.14
N TRP A 136 0.93 -17.15 13.60
CA TRP A 136 2.22 -17.59 14.10
C TRP A 136 3.29 -16.50 14.02
N LEU A 137 3.33 -15.73 12.93
CA LEU A 137 4.24 -14.60 12.78
C LEU A 137 3.91 -13.46 13.77
N ALA A 138 2.63 -13.21 14.02
CA ALA A 138 2.15 -12.14 14.91
C ALA A 138 2.44 -12.42 16.39
N LEU A 139 2.66 -13.66 16.79
CA LEU A 139 3.05 -14.01 18.18
C LEU A 139 4.41 -13.43 18.61
N ALA A 140 5.25 -12.98 17.67
CA ALA A 140 6.53 -12.36 17.96
C ALA A 140 6.66 -10.98 17.28
N PRO A 141 5.94 -9.94 17.74
CA PRO A 141 5.81 -8.67 17.04
C PRO A 141 7.16 -7.94 16.85
N THR A 142 8.08 -8.03 17.78
CA THR A 142 9.42 -7.42 17.65
C THR A 142 10.25 -8.06 16.52
N LYS A 143 10.16 -9.38 16.36
CA LYS A 143 10.81 -10.11 15.26
C LYS A 143 10.10 -9.86 13.93
N LEU A 144 8.80 -9.61 13.96
CA LEU A 144 8.01 -9.31 12.75
C LEU A 144 8.49 -8.01 12.09
N VAL A 145 8.67 -6.94 12.85
CA VAL A 145 9.17 -5.64 12.35
C VAL A 145 10.53 -5.81 11.67
N ASP A 146 11.44 -6.55 12.30
CA ASP A 146 12.76 -6.84 11.73
C ASP A 146 12.67 -7.68 10.44
N ARG A 147 11.81 -8.69 10.40
CA ARG A 147 11.63 -9.56 9.23
C ARG A 147 11.02 -8.79 8.06
N MET A 148 10.03 -7.94 8.32
CA MET A 148 9.43 -7.10 7.29
C MET A 148 10.46 -6.16 6.66
N GLY A 149 11.21 -5.42 7.46
CA GLY A 149 12.18 -4.45 6.94
C GLY A 149 13.43 -5.06 6.33
N LYS A 150 13.89 -6.23 6.82
CA LYS A 150 15.16 -6.84 6.39
C LYS A 150 14.99 -7.90 5.29
N VAL A 151 13.83 -8.54 5.19
CA VAL A 151 13.60 -9.66 4.27
C VAL A 151 12.46 -9.37 3.31
N LEU A 152 11.24 -9.19 3.83
CA LEU A 152 10.04 -9.10 2.98
C LEU A 152 10.09 -7.88 2.05
N THR A 153 10.40 -6.69 2.58
CA THR A 153 10.44 -5.47 1.77
C THR A 153 11.53 -5.51 0.69
N PRO A 154 12.80 -5.86 0.99
CA PRO A 154 13.82 -6.00 -0.06
C PRO A 154 13.47 -7.06 -1.10
N THR A 155 12.92 -8.20 -0.69
CA THR A 155 12.49 -9.25 -1.63
C THR A 155 11.40 -8.75 -2.57
N LEU A 156 10.37 -8.09 -2.03
CA LEU A 156 9.29 -7.50 -2.83
C LEU A 156 9.82 -6.46 -3.82
N LEU A 157 10.67 -5.52 -3.37
CA LEU A 157 11.26 -4.51 -4.23
C LEU A 157 12.12 -5.13 -5.34
N THR A 158 12.85 -6.18 -5.02
CA THR A 158 13.66 -6.93 -6.00
C THR A 158 12.77 -7.59 -7.04
N LEU A 159 11.68 -8.25 -6.63
CA LEU A 159 10.74 -8.88 -7.57
C LEU A 159 10.10 -7.86 -8.51
N ILE A 160 9.64 -6.72 -7.98
CA ILE A 160 9.09 -5.63 -8.82
C ILE A 160 10.16 -5.10 -9.78
N ALA A 161 11.40 -4.92 -9.33
CA ALA A 161 12.49 -4.48 -10.20
C ALA A 161 12.79 -5.50 -11.30
N VAL A 162 12.76 -6.81 -11.00
CA VAL A 162 12.97 -7.88 -11.99
C VAL A 162 11.85 -7.85 -13.05
N ILE A 163 10.60 -7.72 -12.65
CA ILE A 163 9.47 -7.62 -13.59
C ILE A 163 9.64 -6.37 -14.47
N PHE A 164 9.97 -5.23 -13.87
CA PHE A 164 10.18 -3.98 -14.60
C PHE A 164 11.33 -4.08 -15.61
N VAL A 165 12.48 -4.60 -15.19
CA VAL A 165 13.62 -4.82 -16.11
C VAL A 165 13.23 -5.82 -17.21
N GLY A 166 12.50 -6.87 -16.88
CA GLY A 166 11.96 -7.82 -17.86
C GLY A 166 11.09 -7.13 -18.92
N SER A 167 10.21 -6.22 -18.50
CA SER A 167 9.35 -5.45 -19.42
C SER A 167 10.13 -4.49 -20.33
N LEU A 168 11.29 -3.98 -19.87
CA LEU A 168 12.16 -3.16 -20.72
C LEU A 168 12.91 -3.98 -21.77
N ILE A 169 13.27 -5.23 -21.43
CA ILE A 169 13.96 -6.15 -22.36
C ILE A 169 12.98 -6.71 -23.39
N LYS A 170 11.78 -7.05 -22.95
CA LYS A 170 10.71 -7.58 -23.79
C LYS A 170 9.42 -6.80 -23.54
N PRO A 171 9.25 -5.62 -24.18
CA PRO A 171 8.05 -4.80 -23.98
C PRO A 171 6.77 -5.56 -24.32
N LEU A 172 5.77 -5.42 -23.46
CA LEU A 172 4.44 -6.02 -23.69
C LEU A 172 3.69 -5.35 -24.86
N GLY A 173 3.98 -4.06 -25.13
CA GLY A 173 3.35 -3.30 -26.20
C GLY A 173 3.42 -1.79 -25.97
N GLY A 174 2.67 -1.01 -26.74
CA GLY A 174 2.43 0.41 -26.50
C GLY A 174 1.35 0.62 -25.45
N TYR A 175 1.12 1.87 -25.07
CA TYR A 175 -0.02 2.23 -24.22
C TYR A 175 -1.34 2.08 -25.00
N GLY A 176 -2.35 1.51 -24.33
CA GLY A 176 -3.70 1.41 -24.88
C GLY A 176 -4.42 2.75 -24.89
N GLU A 177 -5.61 2.79 -25.49
CA GLU A 177 -6.50 3.95 -25.42
C GLU A 177 -7.13 4.07 -24.02
N PRO A 178 -7.34 5.29 -23.52
CA PRO A 178 -7.99 5.50 -22.22
C PRO A 178 -9.47 5.08 -22.30
N THR A 179 -9.96 4.44 -21.22
CA THR A 179 -11.32 3.93 -21.13
C THR A 179 -12.14 4.67 -20.07
N GLY A 180 -13.46 4.78 -20.29
CA GLY A 180 -14.40 5.39 -19.35
C GLY A 180 -14.00 6.82 -18.94
N ASP A 181 -14.07 7.11 -17.66
CA ASP A 181 -13.76 8.46 -17.12
C ASP A 181 -12.29 8.86 -17.31
N TYR A 182 -11.40 7.91 -17.57
CA TYR A 182 -9.99 8.24 -17.83
C TYR A 182 -9.80 8.99 -19.15
N ALA A 183 -10.70 8.82 -20.11
CA ALA A 183 -10.67 9.55 -21.40
C ALA A 183 -11.04 11.04 -21.25
N THR A 184 -11.86 11.38 -20.27
CA THR A 184 -12.41 12.75 -20.12
C THR A 184 -11.84 13.50 -18.91
N THR A 185 -11.63 12.81 -17.79
CA THR A 185 -11.20 13.39 -16.51
C THR A 185 -10.10 12.56 -15.84
N PRO A 186 -8.97 12.28 -16.53
CA PRO A 186 -7.96 11.35 -16.06
C PRO A 186 -7.38 11.69 -14.68
N PHE A 187 -7.11 12.97 -14.41
CA PHE A 187 -6.60 13.43 -13.12
C PHE A 187 -7.59 13.18 -11.98
N VAL A 188 -8.86 13.56 -12.18
CA VAL A 188 -9.90 13.39 -11.14
C VAL A 188 -10.15 11.90 -10.87
N LYS A 189 -10.21 11.10 -11.92
CA LYS A 189 -10.39 9.65 -11.79
C LYS A 189 -9.22 9.04 -11.03
N GLY A 190 -7.98 9.38 -11.37
CA GLY A 190 -6.78 8.95 -10.64
C GLY A 190 -6.78 9.38 -9.18
N PHE A 191 -7.19 10.63 -8.89
CA PHE A 191 -7.33 11.13 -7.52
C PHE A 191 -8.33 10.30 -6.70
N LEU A 192 -9.47 9.94 -7.27
CA LEU A 192 -10.47 9.09 -6.60
C LEU A 192 -9.96 7.65 -6.41
N GLU A 193 -9.30 7.07 -7.41
CA GLU A 193 -8.76 5.71 -7.33
C GLU A 193 -7.66 5.57 -6.25
N GLY A 194 -6.88 6.62 -6.00
CA GLY A 194 -5.85 6.57 -4.96
C GLY A 194 -6.39 6.37 -3.54
N TYR A 195 -7.64 6.72 -3.26
CA TYR A 195 -8.27 6.39 -1.97
C TYR A 195 -8.50 4.89 -1.78
N LEU A 196 -8.64 4.12 -2.86
CA LEU A 196 -8.92 2.68 -2.81
C LEU A 196 -7.73 1.87 -2.26
N THR A 197 -6.53 2.45 -2.23
CA THR A 197 -5.39 1.86 -1.52
C THR A 197 -5.63 1.76 -0.02
N MET A 198 -6.50 2.61 0.54
CA MET A 198 -6.83 2.75 1.96
C MET A 198 -5.67 3.27 2.83
N ASP A 199 -4.59 3.73 2.23
CA ASP A 199 -3.38 4.15 2.95
C ASP A 199 -3.62 5.38 3.83
N THR A 200 -4.52 6.29 3.42
CA THR A 200 -4.88 7.47 4.22
C THR A 200 -5.52 7.06 5.55
N ILE A 201 -6.42 6.06 5.53
CA ILE A 201 -7.05 5.53 6.75
C ILE A 201 -6.01 4.73 7.56
N ALA A 202 -5.18 3.93 6.90
CA ALA A 202 -4.12 3.15 7.53
C ALA A 202 -3.07 4.05 8.22
N ALA A 203 -2.75 5.20 7.64
CA ALA A 203 -1.84 6.19 8.20
C ALA A 203 -2.26 6.67 9.59
N LEU A 204 -3.57 6.74 9.87
CA LEU A 204 -4.11 7.12 11.16
C LEU A 204 -3.75 6.11 12.27
N ASN A 205 -3.56 4.83 11.92
CA ASN A 205 -3.07 3.81 12.85
C ASN A 205 -1.53 3.75 12.87
N PHE A 206 -0.88 3.89 11.70
CA PHE A 206 0.56 3.69 11.60
C PHE A 206 1.37 4.86 12.17
N GLY A 207 0.80 6.08 12.24
CA GLY A 207 1.50 7.25 12.74
C GLY A 207 2.05 7.10 14.15
N ILE A 208 1.29 6.47 15.06
CA ILE A 208 1.78 6.21 16.43
C ILE A 208 2.85 5.12 16.45
N VAL A 209 2.72 4.08 15.61
CA VAL A 209 3.70 2.98 15.52
C VAL A 209 5.06 3.52 15.08
N ILE A 210 5.10 4.39 14.08
CA ILE A 210 6.33 5.04 13.61
C ILE A 210 6.91 5.97 14.66
N ALA A 211 6.10 6.77 15.34
CA ALA A 211 6.57 7.65 16.41
C ALA A 211 7.20 6.85 17.57
N LEU A 212 6.60 5.72 17.94
CA LEU A 212 7.15 4.82 18.95
C LEU A 212 8.44 4.16 18.46
N ALA A 213 8.52 3.68 17.22
CA ALA A 213 9.73 3.12 16.65
C ALA A 213 10.89 4.11 16.60
N ILE A 214 10.64 5.40 16.41
CA ILE A 214 11.64 6.46 16.49
C ILE A 214 12.11 6.65 17.92
N LYS A 215 11.17 6.64 18.90
CA LYS A 215 11.49 6.78 20.31
C LYS A 215 12.33 5.62 20.85
N THR A 216 12.04 4.39 20.48
CA THR A 216 12.84 3.21 20.89
C THR A 216 14.27 3.25 20.37
N LYS A 217 14.57 4.08 19.38
CA LYS A 217 15.93 4.36 18.88
C LYS A 217 16.62 5.51 19.62
N GLY A 218 16.08 5.96 20.76
CA GLY A 218 16.68 6.97 21.64
C GLY A 218 16.36 8.41 21.27
N LEU A 219 15.35 8.67 20.43
CA LEU A 219 14.92 10.03 20.09
C LEU A 219 13.63 10.36 20.83
N GLU A 220 13.73 11.01 22.00
CA GLU A 220 12.58 11.27 22.89
C GLU A 220 11.95 12.66 22.68
N GLU A 221 12.74 13.63 22.23
CA GLU A 221 12.27 15.01 22.01
C GLU A 221 11.16 15.07 20.95
N GLU A 222 9.99 15.59 21.28
CA GLU A 222 8.79 15.60 20.41
C GLU A 222 9.05 16.24 19.06
N LYS A 223 9.71 17.41 19.03
CA LYS A 223 10.03 18.10 17.78
C LYS A 223 10.94 17.26 16.88
N ALA A 224 11.90 16.56 17.49
CA ALA A 224 12.82 15.68 16.79
C ALA A 224 12.11 14.42 16.26
N VAL A 225 11.18 13.84 17.03
CA VAL A 225 10.33 12.71 16.60
C VAL A 225 9.48 13.11 15.38
N VAL A 226 8.76 14.24 15.46
CA VAL A 226 7.93 14.73 14.34
C VAL A 226 8.78 15.04 13.11
N SER A 227 9.92 15.74 13.25
CA SER A 227 10.82 16.02 12.13
C SER A 227 11.36 14.75 11.49
N THR A 228 11.67 13.73 12.29
CA THR A 228 12.14 12.42 11.80
C THR A 228 11.00 11.66 11.11
N THR A 229 9.78 11.72 11.64
CA THR A 229 8.59 11.14 11.00
C THR A 229 8.33 11.78 9.63
N VAL A 230 8.45 13.09 9.50
CA VAL A 230 8.34 13.78 8.20
C VAL A 230 9.36 13.25 7.20
N LYS A 231 10.63 13.14 7.61
CA LYS A 231 11.70 12.62 6.73
C LYS A 231 11.46 11.17 6.34
N ALA A 232 11.06 10.33 7.28
CA ALA A 232 10.71 8.94 7.01
C ALA A 232 9.51 8.84 6.06
N GLY A 233 8.49 9.69 6.25
CA GLY A 233 7.32 9.79 5.37
C GLY A 233 7.69 10.21 3.95
N LEU A 234 8.57 11.19 3.77
CA LEU A 234 9.02 11.63 2.46
C LEU A 234 9.83 10.54 1.72
N ILE A 235 10.70 9.82 2.44
CA ILE A 235 11.45 8.71 1.85
C ILE A 235 10.52 7.55 1.47
N ALA A 236 9.63 7.13 2.37
CA ALA A 236 8.65 6.09 2.10
C ALA A 236 7.71 6.49 0.96
N GLY A 237 7.23 7.74 0.95
CA GLY A 237 6.39 8.29 -0.11
C GLY A 237 7.10 8.32 -1.46
N GLY A 238 8.38 8.72 -1.50
CA GLY A 238 9.20 8.67 -2.72
C GLY A 238 9.34 7.26 -3.28
N LEU A 239 9.52 6.25 -2.40
CA LEU A 239 9.54 4.84 -2.81
C LEU A 239 8.17 4.39 -3.35
N LEU A 240 7.07 4.79 -2.70
CA LEU A 240 5.72 4.48 -3.18
C LEU A 240 5.47 5.08 -4.57
N VAL A 241 5.82 6.36 -4.78
CA VAL A 241 5.69 7.02 -6.09
C VAL A 241 6.48 6.26 -7.16
N ALA A 242 7.72 5.87 -6.87
CA ALA A 242 8.54 5.10 -7.82
C ALA A 242 7.90 3.75 -8.17
N ILE A 243 7.45 2.99 -7.17
CA ILE A 243 6.82 1.69 -7.39
C ILE A 243 5.49 1.81 -8.13
N TYR A 244 4.63 2.77 -7.74
CA TYR A 244 3.36 2.99 -8.43
C TYR A 244 3.55 3.44 -9.87
N SER A 245 4.57 4.26 -10.16
CA SER A 245 4.94 4.62 -11.54
C SER A 245 5.32 3.39 -12.36
N ILE A 246 6.12 2.50 -11.80
CA ILE A 246 6.51 1.23 -12.43
C ILE A 246 5.28 0.35 -12.70
N LEU A 247 4.47 0.12 -11.68
CA LEU A 247 3.29 -0.73 -11.79
C LEU A 247 2.24 -0.15 -12.74
N GLY A 248 2.02 1.18 -12.69
CA GLY A 248 1.14 1.88 -13.63
C GLY A 248 1.62 1.77 -15.08
N HIS A 249 2.93 1.94 -15.30
CA HIS A 249 3.53 1.77 -16.62
C HIS A 249 3.33 0.35 -17.17
N LEU A 250 3.59 -0.67 -16.35
CA LEU A 250 3.37 -2.07 -16.73
C LEU A 250 1.90 -2.33 -17.07
N GLY A 251 0.98 -1.80 -16.27
CA GLY A 251 -0.46 -1.89 -16.54
C GLY A 251 -0.84 -1.22 -17.86
N ALA A 252 -0.35 -0.01 -18.13
CA ALA A 252 -0.63 0.72 -19.38
C ALA A 252 -0.15 -0.03 -20.62
N MET A 253 1.01 -0.69 -20.54
CA MET A 253 1.52 -1.55 -21.62
C MET A 253 0.70 -2.82 -21.83
N SER A 254 0.11 -3.38 -20.76
CA SER A 254 -0.70 -4.58 -20.85
C SER A 254 -2.05 -4.34 -21.55
N GLY A 255 -2.59 -3.13 -21.44
CA GLY A 255 -3.90 -2.76 -21.98
C GLY A 255 -4.04 -2.91 -23.49
N ALA A 256 -2.96 -2.63 -24.23
CA ALA A 256 -2.95 -2.76 -25.70
C ALA A 256 -3.04 -4.22 -26.16
N ILE A 257 -2.61 -5.20 -25.35
CA ILE A 257 -2.58 -6.62 -25.72
C ILE A 257 -3.78 -7.37 -25.17
N TYR A 258 -4.09 -7.15 -23.87
CA TYR A 258 -5.10 -7.94 -23.17
C TYR A 258 -6.45 -7.25 -23.05
N GLY A 259 -6.54 -5.98 -23.48
CA GLY A 259 -7.76 -5.17 -23.34
C GLY A 259 -8.08 -4.80 -21.90
N ALA A 260 -9.33 -4.40 -21.67
CA ALA A 260 -9.80 -4.04 -20.35
C ALA A 260 -10.02 -5.27 -19.46
N THR A 261 -9.54 -5.22 -18.22
CA THR A 261 -9.79 -6.24 -17.21
C THR A 261 -10.91 -5.81 -16.27
N GLU A 262 -11.52 -6.76 -15.58
CA GLU A 262 -12.60 -6.49 -14.62
C GLU A 262 -12.10 -5.88 -13.30
N ASN A 263 -10.85 -6.19 -12.92
CA ASN A 263 -10.28 -5.74 -11.66
C ASN A 263 -8.74 -5.77 -11.69
N GLY A 264 -8.14 -5.09 -10.70
CA GLY A 264 -6.69 -4.96 -10.63
C GLY A 264 -5.94 -6.27 -10.32
N ALA A 265 -6.58 -7.27 -9.72
CA ALA A 265 -5.96 -8.59 -9.53
C ALA A 265 -5.77 -9.29 -10.89
N GLN A 266 -6.75 -9.23 -11.76
CA GLN A 266 -6.66 -9.76 -13.12
C GLN A 266 -5.62 -9.01 -13.95
N THR A 267 -5.58 -7.67 -13.86
CA THR A 267 -4.53 -6.88 -14.54
C THR A 267 -3.13 -7.35 -14.14
N LEU A 268 -2.91 -7.58 -12.86
CA LEU A 268 -1.60 -7.97 -12.35
C LEU A 268 -1.18 -9.38 -12.80
N THR A 269 -2.12 -10.26 -13.16
CA THR A 269 -1.78 -11.58 -13.75
C THR A 269 -1.26 -11.49 -15.18
N TYR A 270 -1.50 -10.36 -15.87
CA TYR A 270 -1.01 -10.11 -17.23
C TYR A 270 0.28 -9.29 -17.28
N VAL A 271 0.72 -8.76 -16.14
CA VAL A 271 1.94 -7.97 -15.98
C VAL A 271 3.08 -8.83 -15.43
#